data_056b57f39bced9fdbb7eef522dd4a1d4
#
_entry.id   056b57f39bced9fdbb7eef522dd4a1d4
#
_cell.length_a   1.000
_cell.length_b   1.000
_cell.length_c   1.000
_cell.angle_alpha   90.00
_cell.angle_beta   90.00
_cell.angle_gamma   90.00
#
_symmetry.space_group_name_H-M   'P 1'
#
loop_
_entity.id
_entity.type
_entity.pdbx_description
1 polymer ?
#
loop_
_entity_poly.entity_id
_entity_poly.type
_entity_poly.pdbx_seq_one_letter_code
_entity_poly.pdbx_strand_id
1 'polypeptide(L)'
;MNRTGNDRYDDLDQSFEPSNDAVTKHIIGLTYSQSFFDGKMQNIFFAKDYVNHPNIRQTDQSTVTGSDKVQGSTTKNYFGYGTGLRYMFFDPLAVKVSYEHSVRLPIARELLGNGTTIYANVALKPEKSNNVNLALFGTWHPAGRHTIYYEANGFLRYVDNYIQTSVIEKEGMMQFVNDPAVHIKGVEGEIRYDWDGRLQLMANVSYQDARDQQKYKEDGKPSATYDNHVPNRPWLFGNAEASYTFHNLLLHDNKLRLGCTFQWVHWYFLTWEAYGNRDTKARIPSQHICNANITYSWKHDSYNISLECSNFLDETAYDNYKLQKPGRAFFAKFRVFIN
;
A
#
# COMPACT_ATOMS: atom_id res chain seq x y z
N MET A 1 6.72 14.28 -13.62
CA MET A 1 6.25 15.25 -12.61
C MET A 1 7.40 16.21 -12.36
N ASN A 2 7.30 17.43 -12.87
CA ASN A 2 8.33 18.44 -12.69
C ASN A 2 8.01 19.17 -11.38
N ARG A 3 8.92 19.17 -10.44
CA ARG A 3 8.82 19.97 -9.23
C ARG A 3 9.82 21.10 -9.36
N THR A 4 9.33 22.32 -9.52
CA THR A 4 10.13 23.55 -9.34
C THR A 4 10.21 23.79 -7.84
N GLY A 5 11.38 23.60 -7.26
CA GLY A 5 11.62 23.98 -5.88
C GLY A 5 11.77 25.47 -5.80
N ASN A 6 10.79 26.18 -5.27
CA ASN A 6 11.01 27.54 -4.75
C ASN A 6 11.65 27.38 -3.38
N ASP A 7 12.95 27.60 -3.30
CA ASP A 7 13.65 27.59 -2.03
C ASP A 7 13.32 28.82 -1.21
N ARG A 8 12.88 28.60 0.03
CA ARG A 8 12.69 29.65 1.04
C ARG A 8 14.00 30.25 1.58
N TYR A 9 15.14 29.83 1.02
CA TYR A 9 16.49 30.24 1.46
C TYR A 9 17.15 31.24 0.50
N ASP A 10 16.43 31.78 -0.48
CA ASP A 10 16.95 32.77 -1.44
C ASP A 10 17.54 34.04 -0.79
N ASP A 11 17.17 34.33 0.47
CA ASP A 11 17.63 35.51 1.19
C ASP A 11 18.97 35.30 1.95
N LEU A 12 19.47 34.06 2.07
CA LEU A 12 20.62 33.75 2.93
C LEU A 12 21.90 33.37 2.16
N ASP A 13 21.79 33.00 0.89
CA ASP A 13 22.97 32.65 0.08
C ASP A 13 22.78 33.00 -1.40
N GLN A 14 23.42 34.08 -1.85
CA GLN A 14 23.39 34.56 -3.25
C GLN A 14 24.02 33.60 -4.25
N SER A 15 24.52 32.44 -3.82
CA SER A 15 25.12 31.41 -4.67
C SER A 15 24.16 30.27 -5.06
N PHE A 16 22.92 30.30 -4.60
CA PHE A 16 21.97 29.21 -4.84
C PHE A 16 21.20 29.44 -6.17
N GLU A 17 21.58 28.70 -7.20
CA GLU A 17 20.80 28.65 -8.44
C GLU A 17 19.61 27.70 -8.25
N PRO A 18 18.37 28.15 -8.52
CA PRO A 18 17.20 27.27 -8.45
C PRO A 18 17.37 26.11 -9.43
N SER A 19 17.26 24.87 -8.93
CA SER A 19 17.38 23.68 -9.75
C SER A 19 16.03 23.14 -10.19
N ASN A 20 15.89 22.84 -11.49
CA ASN A 20 14.76 22.11 -12.02
C ASN A 20 15.05 20.61 -11.95
N ASP A 21 14.79 20.00 -10.79
CA ASP A 21 14.96 18.56 -10.62
C ASP A 21 13.81 17.80 -11.26
N ALA A 22 14.13 16.85 -12.11
CA ALA A 22 13.16 16.04 -12.81
C ALA A 22 13.57 14.56 -12.80
N VAL A 23 12.59 13.67 -12.68
CA VAL A 23 12.78 12.24 -12.88
C VAL A 23 11.84 11.77 -13.98
N THR A 24 12.41 11.44 -15.13
CA THR A 24 11.65 10.90 -16.26
C THR A 24 11.69 9.38 -16.22
N LYS A 25 10.53 8.75 -16.29
CA LYS A 25 10.36 7.29 -16.26
C LYS A 25 9.55 6.84 -17.45
N HIS A 26 10.08 5.86 -18.18
CA HIS A 26 9.34 5.15 -19.21
C HIS A 26 9.22 3.69 -18.82
N ILE A 27 8.03 3.13 -18.98
CA ILE A 27 7.77 1.70 -18.74
C ILE A 27 7.14 1.17 -20.02
N ILE A 28 7.84 0.24 -20.65
CA ILE A 28 7.38 -0.44 -21.86
C ILE A 28 7.09 -1.89 -21.45
N GLY A 29 5.90 -2.37 -21.73
CA GLY A 29 5.48 -3.72 -21.35
C GLY A 29 4.94 -4.51 -22.53
N LEU A 30 5.30 -5.78 -22.59
CA LEU A 30 4.73 -6.77 -23.49
C LEU A 30 4.05 -7.85 -22.67
N THR A 31 2.84 -8.21 -23.05
CA THR A 31 2.06 -9.27 -22.40
C THR A 31 1.57 -10.25 -23.46
N TYR A 32 1.73 -11.53 -23.20
CA TYR A 32 1.20 -12.61 -24.00
C TYR A 32 0.32 -13.51 -23.12
N SER A 33 -0.90 -13.75 -23.55
CA SER A 33 -1.84 -14.61 -22.83
C SER A 33 -2.34 -15.74 -23.72
N GLN A 34 -2.51 -16.91 -23.11
CA GLN A 34 -3.06 -18.12 -23.74
C GLN A 34 -4.21 -18.65 -22.90
N SER A 35 -5.21 -19.20 -23.58
CA SER A 35 -6.34 -19.88 -22.96
C SER A 35 -6.51 -21.26 -23.56
N PHE A 36 -6.70 -22.27 -22.70
CA PHE A 36 -6.85 -23.67 -23.06
C PHE A 36 -8.07 -24.26 -22.36
N PHE A 37 -8.56 -25.38 -22.86
CA PHE A 37 -9.68 -26.15 -22.28
C PHE A 37 -10.94 -25.28 -22.08
N ASP A 38 -11.38 -24.58 -23.12
CA ASP A 38 -12.54 -23.69 -23.09
C ASP A 38 -12.48 -22.61 -21.98
N GLY A 39 -11.27 -22.08 -21.74
CA GLY A 39 -11.03 -21.04 -20.74
C GLY A 39 -10.76 -21.53 -19.32
N LYS A 40 -10.78 -22.85 -19.07
CA LYS A 40 -10.46 -23.39 -17.74
C LYS A 40 -9.03 -23.17 -17.33
N MET A 41 -8.09 -23.18 -18.28
CA MET A 41 -6.69 -22.86 -18.04
C MET A 41 -6.30 -21.60 -18.76
N GLN A 42 -5.75 -20.66 -18.04
CA GLN A 42 -5.22 -19.41 -18.59
C GLN A 42 -3.78 -19.25 -18.13
N ASN A 43 -2.91 -18.96 -19.09
CA ASN A 43 -1.52 -18.66 -18.85
C ASN A 43 -1.19 -17.27 -19.38
N ILE A 44 -0.39 -16.53 -18.63
CA ILE A 44 0.06 -15.19 -18.98
C ILE A 44 1.55 -15.09 -18.78
N PHE A 45 2.24 -14.51 -19.75
CA PHE A 45 3.64 -14.11 -19.68
C PHE A 45 3.74 -12.62 -19.91
N PHE A 46 4.59 -11.95 -19.19
CA PHE A 46 4.85 -10.54 -19.41
C PHE A 46 6.32 -10.20 -19.19
N ALA A 47 6.76 -9.16 -19.90
CA ALA A 47 8.07 -8.55 -19.74
C ALA A 47 7.91 -7.05 -19.73
N LYS A 48 8.71 -6.35 -18.92
CA LYS A 48 8.68 -4.89 -18.76
C LYS A 48 10.10 -4.36 -18.79
N ASP A 49 10.33 -3.31 -19.56
CA ASP A 49 11.55 -2.52 -19.49
C ASP A 49 11.26 -1.19 -18.81
N TYR A 50 12.05 -0.86 -17.81
CA TYR A 50 11.95 0.35 -17.01
C TYR A 50 13.14 1.24 -17.33
N VAL A 51 12.91 2.33 -18.02
CA VAL A 51 13.93 3.36 -18.29
C VAL A 51 13.78 4.47 -17.26
N ASN A 52 14.80 4.70 -16.46
CA ASN A 52 14.85 5.75 -15.46
C ASN A 52 15.91 6.78 -15.83
N HIS A 53 15.49 8.01 -16.03
CA HIS A 53 16.37 9.13 -16.35
C HIS A 53 16.20 10.24 -15.30
N PRO A 54 16.97 10.20 -14.20
CA PRO A 54 16.99 11.28 -13.22
C PRO A 54 17.82 12.44 -13.77
N ASN A 55 17.31 13.65 -13.66
CA ASN A 55 18.06 14.89 -13.84
C ASN A 55 17.95 15.68 -12.53
N ILE A 56 18.89 15.41 -11.61
CA ILE A 56 18.85 15.92 -10.24
C ILE A 56 20.15 16.68 -10.01
N ARG A 57 20.03 17.91 -9.53
CA ARG A 57 21.14 18.82 -9.20
C ARG A 57 21.19 19.18 -7.72
N GLN A 58 20.40 18.53 -6.88
CA GLN A 58 20.36 18.83 -5.45
C GLN A 58 21.62 18.38 -4.72
N THR A 59 21.99 19.16 -3.71
CA THR A 59 23.00 18.80 -2.72
C THR A 59 22.45 17.66 -1.85
N ASP A 60 23.22 16.60 -1.65
CA ASP A 60 22.89 15.56 -0.69
C ASP A 60 23.04 16.14 0.73
N GLN A 61 21.93 16.45 1.38
CA GLN A 61 21.91 16.98 2.75
C GLN A 61 22.15 15.89 3.81
N SER A 62 22.27 14.63 3.41
CA SER A 62 22.48 13.51 4.34
C SER A 62 23.90 13.46 4.92
N THR A 63 24.86 14.19 4.36
CA THR A 63 26.22 14.29 4.87
C THR A 63 26.37 15.54 5.73
N VAL A 64 26.61 15.34 7.01
CA VAL A 64 26.88 16.39 8.02
C VAL A 64 28.13 17.25 7.70
N THR A 65 28.85 16.92 6.65
CA THR A 65 30.12 17.55 6.25
C THR A 65 30.08 18.21 4.88
N GLY A 66 28.95 18.71 4.43
CA GLY A 66 28.95 19.70 3.34
C GLY A 66 28.79 19.16 1.94
N SER A 67 28.02 19.84 1.22
CA SER A 67 28.09 20.30 -0.16
C SER A 67 28.68 19.37 -1.25
N ASP A 68 28.45 18.09 -1.24
CA ASP A 68 28.66 17.30 -2.44
C ASP A 68 27.43 17.47 -3.36
N LYS A 69 27.57 18.32 -4.38
CA LYS A 69 26.57 18.47 -5.43
C LYS A 69 26.47 17.17 -6.20
N VAL A 70 25.48 16.34 -5.90
CA VAL A 70 25.24 15.14 -6.68
C VAL A 70 24.51 15.51 -7.94
N GLN A 71 25.22 15.63 -9.04
CA GLN A 71 24.66 15.75 -10.36
C GLN A 71 24.52 14.35 -10.95
N GLY A 72 23.28 13.85 -11.05
CA GLY A 72 22.98 12.55 -11.67
C GLY A 72 22.07 12.71 -12.88
N SER A 73 22.62 12.50 -14.07
CA SER A 73 21.83 12.43 -15.31
C SER A 73 22.00 11.10 -16.05
N THR A 74 22.37 10.04 -15.36
CA THR A 74 22.64 8.75 -15.99
C THR A 74 21.36 7.96 -16.20
N THR A 75 21.00 7.72 -17.46
CA THR A 75 19.91 6.80 -17.80
C THR A 75 20.26 5.38 -17.41
N LYS A 76 19.37 4.70 -16.71
CA LYS A 76 19.51 3.29 -16.32
C LYS A 76 18.27 2.52 -16.73
N ASN A 77 18.50 1.33 -17.28
CA ASN A 77 17.44 0.40 -17.65
C ASN A 77 17.37 -0.74 -16.64
N TYR A 78 16.16 -1.17 -16.35
CA TYR A 78 15.88 -2.31 -15.48
C TYR A 78 14.83 -3.19 -16.15
N PHE A 79 14.98 -4.49 -16.00
CA PHE A 79 14.11 -5.46 -16.63
C PHE A 79 13.29 -6.21 -15.61
N GLY A 80 11.98 -6.28 -15.84
CA GLY A 80 11.03 -7.08 -15.06
C GLY A 80 10.33 -8.09 -15.94
N TYR A 81 10.00 -9.26 -15.38
CA TYR A 81 9.29 -10.31 -16.12
C TYR A 81 8.48 -11.17 -15.16
N GLY A 82 7.52 -11.88 -15.69
CA GLY A 82 6.73 -12.78 -14.88
C GLY A 82 5.81 -13.68 -15.68
N THR A 83 5.23 -14.61 -14.95
CA THR A 83 4.23 -15.55 -15.48
C THR A 83 3.16 -15.81 -14.45
N GLY A 84 1.96 -16.12 -14.91
CA GLY A 84 0.84 -16.55 -14.07
C GLY A 84 0.06 -17.65 -14.75
N LEU A 85 -0.29 -18.66 -13.97
CA LEU A 85 -1.13 -19.76 -14.39
C LEU A 85 -2.38 -19.76 -13.51
N ARG A 86 -3.54 -19.74 -14.13
CA ARG A 86 -4.85 -19.94 -13.51
C ARG A 86 -5.46 -21.23 -14.05
N TYR A 87 -5.98 -22.05 -13.16
CA TYR A 87 -6.72 -23.25 -13.53
C TYR A 87 -8.04 -23.32 -12.75
N MET A 88 -9.15 -23.48 -13.48
CA MET A 88 -10.48 -23.65 -12.92
C MET A 88 -10.80 -25.15 -12.89
N PHE A 89 -10.91 -25.73 -11.72
CA PHE A 89 -11.27 -27.15 -11.57
C PHE A 89 -12.76 -27.38 -11.84
N PHE A 90 -13.59 -26.54 -11.22
CA PHE A 90 -15.03 -26.46 -11.36
C PHE A 90 -15.50 -25.07 -10.91
N ASP A 91 -16.74 -24.66 -11.20
CA ASP A 91 -17.22 -23.29 -10.99
C ASP A 91 -16.87 -22.64 -9.63
N PRO A 92 -17.04 -23.35 -8.49
CA PRO A 92 -16.67 -22.74 -7.22
C PRO A 92 -15.19 -22.80 -6.86
N LEU A 93 -14.29 -23.41 -7.67
CA LEU A 93 -12.88 -23.55 -7.29
C LEU A 93 -11.92 -23.32 -8.44
N ALA A 94 -11.07 -22.32 -8.27
CA ALA A 94 -9.92 -22.05 -9.13
C ALA A 94 -8.63 -21.89 -8.30
N VAL A 95 -7.51 -22.19 -8.93
CA VAL A 95 -6.16 -22.01 -8.40
C VAL A 95 -5.42 -21.03 -9.29
N LYS A 96 -4.63 -20.15 -8.71
CA LYS A 96 -3.71 -19.27 -9.43
C LYS A 96 -2.33 -19.35 -8.80
N VAL A 97 -1.31 -19.58 -9.62
CA VAL A 97 0.10 -19.49 -9.24
C VAL A 97 0.73 -18.39 -10.08
N SER A 98 1.56 -17.56 -9.48
CA SER A 98 2.30 -16.55 -10.22
C SER A 98 3.71 -16.37 -9.69
N TYR A 99 4.61 -16.03 -10.60
CA TYR A 99 5.96 -15.58 -10.31
C TYR A 99 6.21 -14.26 -11.05
N GLU A 100 6.84 -13.32 -10.37
CA GLU A 100 7.26 -12.03 -10.96
C GLU A 100 8.63 -11.62 -10.42
N HIS A 101 9.56 -11.34 -11.33
CA HIS A 101 10.71 -10.51 -11.04
C HIS A 101 10.32 -9.06 -11.32
N SER A 102 10.16 -8.27 -10.27
CA SER A 102 9.64 -6.91 -10.32
C SER A 102 10.71 -5.88 -9.99
N VAL A 103 10.60 -4.71 -10.59
CA VAL A 103 11.45 -3.55 -10.29
C VAL A 103 10.55 -2.38 -9.87
N ARG A 104 10.85 -1.76 -8.73
CA ARG A 104 10.20 -0.53 -8.27
C ARG A 104 11.19 0.62 -8.29
N LEU A 105 10.98 1.55 -9.19
CA LEU A 105 11.78 2.79 -9.24
C LEU A 105 11.37 3.73 -8.10
N PRO A 106 12.32 4.37 -7.41
CA PRO A 106 12.01 5.36 -6.38
C PRO A 106 11.12 6.47 -6.92
N ILE A 107 10.14 6.92 -6.15
CA ILE A 107 9.29 8.05 -6.52
C ILE A 107 9.97 9.39 -6.21
N ALA A 108 9.49 10.49 -6.80
CA ALA A 108 10.08 11.82 -6.60
C ALA A 108 10.19 12.21 -5.12
N ARG A 109 9.16 11.92 -4.31
CA ARG A 109 9.19 12.21 -2.87
C ARG A 109 10.26 11.44 -2.11
N GLU A 110 10.58 10.21 -2.53
CA GLU A 110 11.63 9.39 -1.91
C GLU A 110 13.02 9.94 -2.24
N LEU A 111 13.23 10.40 -3.48
CA LEU A 111 14.50 10.98 -3.93
C LEU A 111 14.72 12.41 -3.44
N LEU A 112 13.70 13.25 -3.51
CA LEU A 112 13.80 14.70 -3.31
C LEU A 112 13.29 15.15 -1.94
N GLY A 113 12.72 14.23 -1.12
CA GLY A 113 12.10 14.60 0.14
C GLY A 113 10.88 15.50 -0.02
N ASN A 114 10.58 16.30 1.00
CA ASN A 114 9.47 17.26 0.98
C ASN A 114 9.89 18.69 1.37
N GLY A 115 11.19 18.91 1.62
CA GLY A 115 11.75 20.22 2.00
C GLY A 115 11.43 20.66 3.44
N THR A 116 10.76 19.82 4.25
CA THR A 116 10.36 20.19 5.63
C THR A 116 10.69 19.13 6.66
N THR A 117 10.20 17.90 6.48
CA THR A 117 10.32 16.82 7.45
C THR A 117 10.98 15.56 6.87
N ILE A 118 11.18 15.53 5.55
CA ILE A 118 11.79 14.39 4.86
C ILE A 118 12.98 14.90 4.05
N TYR A 119 14.16 14.44 4.39
CA TYR A 119 15.37 14.74 3.65
C TYR A 119 15.41 14.05 2.30
N ALA A 120 16.06 14.69 1.33
CA ALA A 120 16.35 14.10 0.05
C ALA A 120 17.34 12.94 0.19
N ASN A 121 17.18 11.90 -0.64
CA ASN A 121 18.18 10.86 -0.85
C ASN A 121 18.24 10.49 -2.33
N VAL A 122 19.08 11.17 -3.06
CA VAL A 122 19.27 10.97 -4.50
C VAL A 122 20.05 9.70 -4.85
N ALA A 123 20.70 9.09 -3.86
CA ALA A 123 21.45 7.85 -4.00
C ALA A 123 20.59 6.58 -3.91
N LEU A 124 19.27 6.72 -3.71
CA LEU A 124 18.37 5.58 -3.63
C LEU A 124 18.45 4.70 -4.87
N LYS A 125 18.64 3.41 -4.63
CA LYS A 125 18.61 2.36 -5.65
C LYS A 125 17.17 1.86 -5.82
N PRO A 126 16.76 1.45 -7.03
CA PRO A 126 15.50 0.76 -7.23
C PRO A 126 15.43 -0.54 -6.45
N GLU A 127 14.24 -0.82 -5.92
CA GLU A 127 13.97 -2.15 -5.36
C GLU A 127 13.86 -3.16 -6.49
N LYS A 128 14.38 -4.35 -6.23
CA LYS A 128 14.17 -5.53 -7.08
C LYS A 128 13.59 -6.62 -6.21
N SER A 129 12.56 -7.31 -6.71
CA SER A 129 11.94 -8.36 -5.92
C SER A 129 11.58 -9.58 -6.77
N ASN A 130 11.74 -10.75 -6.16
CA ASN A 130 11.22 -12.00 -6.65
C ASN A 130 9.98 -12.35 -5.85
N ASN A 131 8.84 -12.43 -6.51
CA ASN A 131 7.54 -12.59 -5.89
C ASN A 131 6.90 -13.91 -6.36
N VAL A 132 6.47 -14.73 -5.42
CA VAL A 132 5.71 -15.96 -5.68
C VAL A 132 4.38 -15.83 -4.96
N ASN A 133 3.29 -16.12 -5.65
CA ASN A 133 1.95 -16.14 -5.07
C ASN A 133 1.24 -17.44 -5.44
N LEU A 134 0.46 -17.96 -4.49
CA LEU A 134 -0.46 -19.07 -4.67
C LEU A 134 -1.81 -18.66 -4.09
N ALA A 135 -2.84 -18.63 -4.94
CA ALA A 135 -4.19 -18.31 -4.53
C ALA A 135 -5.17 -19.45 -4.85
N LEU A 136 -6.09 -19.67 -3.91
CA LEU A 136 -7.30 -20.47 -4.07
C LEU A 136 -8.46 -19.53 -4.02
N PHE A 137 -9.35 -19.56 -5.00
CA PHE A 137 -10.51 -18.67 -5.03
C PHE A 137 -11.67 -19.28 -5.79
N GLY A 138 -12.85 -18.77 -5.53
CA GLY A 138 -14.04 -19.21 -6.24
C GLY A 138 -15.26 -18.41 -5.88
N THR A 139 -16.33 -18.68 -6.63
CA THR A 139 -17.66 -18.14 -6.40
C THR A 139 -18.64 -19.29 -6.34
N TRP A 140 -19.37 -19.40 -5.26
CA TRP A 140 -20.36 -20.42 -5.03
C TRP A 140 -21.76 -19.79 -4.97
N HIS A 141 -22.73 -20.42 -5.64
CA HIS A 141 -24.14 -20.01 -5.68
C HIS A 141 -25.03 -21.10 -5.06
N PRO A 142 -25.11 -21.21 -3.71
CA PRO A 142 -25.84 -22.29 -3.00
C PRO A 142 -27.31 -22.07 -3.14
N ALA A 143 -28.08 -21.66 -3.78
CA ALA A 143 -29.54 -21.51 -3.90
C ALA A 143 -29.96 -20.17 -4.53
N GLY A 144 -29.71 -20.00 -5.81
CA GLY A 144 -30.33 -18.97 -6.67
C GLY A 144 -30.18 -17.48 -6.28
N ARG A 145 -30.24 -17.17 -5.00
CA ARG A 145 -30.18 -15.80 -4.47
C ARG A 145 -28.98 -15.52 -3.58
N HIS A 146 -28.15 -16.54 -3.33
CA HIS A 146 -26.97 -16.43 -2.49
C HIS A 146 -25.73 -16.52 -3.35
N THR A 147 -24.83 -15.58 -3.18
CA THR A 147 -23.51 -15.61 -3.80
C THR A 147 -22.46 -15.52 -2.72
N ILE A 148 -21.53 -16.47 -2.71
CA ILE A 148 -20.39 -16.50 -1.79
C ILE A 148 -19.14 -16.48 -2.65
N TYR A 149 -18.34 -15.41 -2.55
CA TYR A 149 -16.98 -15.35 -3.06
C TYR A 149 -16.01 -15.62 -1.94
N TYR A 150 -14.96 -16.37 -2.20
CA TYR A 150 -13.87 -16.58 -1.26
C TYR A 150 -12.52 -16.60 -1.99
N GLU A 151 -11.50 -16.13 -1.30
CA GLU A 151 -10.12 -16.17 -1.76
C GLU A 151 -9.19 -16.38 -0.56
N ALA A 152 -8.18 -17.22 -0.75
CA ALA A 152 -7.05 -17.38 0.14
C ALA A 152 -5.78 -17.32 -0.69
N ASN A 153 -4.86 -16.43 -0.33
CA ASN A 153 -3.60 -16.20 -1.03
C ASN A 153 -2.43 -16.33 -0.07
N GLY A 154 -1.42 -17.12 -0.44
CA GLY A 154 -0.12 -17.15 0.21
C GLY A 154 0.92 -16.51 -0.69
N PHE A 155 1.84 -15.74 -0.11
CA PHE A 155 2.87 -15.05 -0.88
C PHE A 155 4.24 -15.08 -0.21
N LEU A 156 5.28 -15.08 -1.06
CA LEU A 156 6.69 -14.94 -0.68
C LEU A 156 7.29 -13.84 -1.55
N ARG A 157 8.02 -12.90 -0.93
CA ARG A 157 8.73 -11.82 -1.61
C ARG A 157 10.14 -11.71 -1.06
N TYR A 158 11.12 -11.78 -1.94
CA TYR A 158 12.53 -11.55 -1.64
C TYR A 158 12.91 -10.23 -2.29
N VAL A 159 13.18 -9.21 -1.47
CA VAL A 159 13.38 -7.84 -1.94
C VAL A 159 14.82 -7.40 -1.68
N ASP A 160 15.50 -6.98 -2.73
CA ASP A 160 16.80 -6.32 -2.66
C ASP A 160 16.63 -4.81 -2.74
N ASN A 161 17.44 -4.07 -1.99
CA ASN A 161 17.39 -2.61 -1.89
C ASN A 161 16.00 -2.09 -1.49
N TYR A 162 15.35 -2.74 -0.53
CA TYR A 162 14.04 -2.34 -0.03
C TYR A 162 14.05 -0.88 0.45
N ILE A 163 13.15 -0.05 -0.07
CA ILE A 163 13.08 1.38 0.29
C ILE A 163 12.15 1.56 1.48
N GLN A 164 12.71 2.04 2.58
CA GLN A 164 11.95 2.33 3.79
C GLN A 164 12.29 3.70 4.35
N THR A 165 11.47 4.18 5.27
CA THR A 165 11.71 5.43 5.99
C THR A 165 12.59 5.15 7.21
N SER A 166 13.67 5.89 7.35
CA SER A 166 14.51 5.94 8.55
C SER A 166 14.28 7.26 9.28
N VAL A 167 14.15 7.22 10.60
CA VAL A 167 14.02 8.40 11.45
C VAL A 167 15.39 8.84 11.93
N ILE A 168 15.73 10.10 11.72
CA ILE A 168 16.93 10.74 12.24
C ILE A 168 16.57 11.35 13.60
N GLU A 169 16.73 10.58 14.67
CA GLU A 169 16.22 10.91 16.02
C GLU A 169 16.68 12.28 16.55
N LYS A 170 17.93 12.67 16.27
CA LYS A 170 18.49 13.95 16.76
C LYS A 170 17.79 15.18 16.18
N GLU A 171 17.20 15.05 15.01
CA GLU A 171 16.63 16.17 14.25
C GLU A 171 15.11 16.08 14.13
N GLY A 172 14.51 14.95 14.52
CA GLY A 172 13.08 14.69 14.32
C GLY A 172 12.68 14.57 12.83
N MET A 173 13.69 14.41 11.97
CA MET A 173 13.55 14.33 10.52
C MET A 173 13.53 12.89 10.04
N MET A 174 13.07 12.67 8.84
CA MET A 174 13.02 11.35 8.19
C MET A 174 13.80 11.37 6.88
N GLN A 175 14.28 10.21 6.48
CA GLN A 175 14.90 9.99 5.18
C GLN A 175 14.51 8.61 4.64
N PHE A 176 14.32 8.51 3.34
CA PHE A 176 14.19 7.20 2.70
C PHE A 176 15.56 6.58 2.48
N VAL A 177 15.71 5.33 2.85
CA VAL A 177 16.96 4.57 2.73
C VAL A 177 16.69 3.22 2.10
N ASN A 178 17.72 2.62 1.49
CA ASN A 178 17.63 1.23 1.05
C ASN A 178 18.07 0.30 2.20
N ASP A 179 17.23 -0.68 2.49
CA ASP A 179 17.60 -1.87 3.23
C ASP A 179 18.09 -2.92 2.22
N PRO A 180 19.30 -3.46 2.37
CA PRO A 180 19.90 -4.33 1.34
C PRO A 180 19.08 -5.57 1.01
N ALA A 181 18.44 -6.21 1.99
CA ALA A 181 17.66 -7.42 1.79
C ALA A 181 16.52 -7.53 2.79
N VAL A 182 15.29 -7.66 2.28
CA VAL A 182 14.10 -7.91 3.10
C VAL A 182 13.34 -9.12 2.54
N HIS A 183 13.00 -10.06 3.42
CA HIS A 183 12.10 -11.16 3.08
C HIS A 183 10.72 -10.90 3.67
N ILE A 184 9.69 -11.05 2.85
CA ILE A 184 8.30 -10.88 3.24
C ILE A 184 7.56 -12.16 2.89
N LYS A 185 6.91 -12.77 3.87
CA LYS A 185 6.02 -13.92 3.68
C LYS A 185 4.69 -13.61 4.34
N GLY A 186 3.62 -14.13 3.77
CA GLY A 186 2.31 -13.85 4.33
C GLY A 186 1.20 -14.66 3.72
N VAL A 187 0.03 -14.49 4.35
CA VAL A 187 -1.23 -15.06 3.89
C VAL A 187 -2.31 -13.99 3.97
N GLU A 188 -3.22 -14.04 3.01
CA GLU A 188 -4.37 -13.15 2.93
C GLU A 188 -5.61 -13.98 2.69
N GLY A 189 -6.71 -13.60 3.30
CA GLY A 189 -8.00 -14.23 3.10
C GLY A 189 -9.10 -13.22 2.92
N GLU A 190 -10.04 -13.52 2.06
CA GLU A 190 -11.24 -12.70 1.83
C GLU A 190 -12.45 -13.59 1.67
N ILE A 191 -13.58 -13.16 2.22
CA ILE A 191 -14.90 -13.72 1.99
C ILE A 191 -15.90 -12.59 1.72
N ARG A 192 -16.73 -12.76 0.70
CA ARG A 192 -17.86 -11.88 0.40
C ARG A 192 -19.11 -12.72 0.29
N TYR A 193 -20.17 -12.24 0.90
CA TYR A 193 -21.49 -12.84 0.82
C TYR A 193 -22.49 -11.81 0.34
N ASP A 194 -23.28 -12.18 -0.66
CA ASP A 194 -24.41 -11.39 -1.13
C ASP A 194 -25.68 -12.24 -1.10
N TRP A 195 -26.72 -11.69 -0.51
CA TRP A 195 -28.05 -12.23 -0.53
C TRP A 195 -28.99 -11.30 -1.30
N ASP A 196 -29.30 -11.64 -2.55
CA ASP A 196 -30.29 -10.96 -3.38
C ASP A 196 -30.06 -9.44 -3.52
N GLY A 197 -28.79 -9.00 -3.42
CA GLY A 197 -28.42 -7.57 -3.36
C GLY A 197 -28.93 -6.84 -2.13
N ARG A 198 -29.56 -7.53 -1.16
CA ARG A 198 -30.11 -6.95 0.06
C ARG A 198 -29.10 -6.95 1.20
N LEU A 199 -28.59 -8.12 1.54
CA LEU A 199 -27.56 -8.26 2.59
C LEU A 199 -26.22 -8.50 1.90
N GLN A 200 -25.25 -7.64 2.18
CA GLN A 200 -23.88 -7.78 1.73
C GLN A 200 -22.96 -7.81 2.95
N LEU A 201 -22.14 -8.85 3.03
CA LEU A 201 -21.12 -9.01 4.05
C LEU A 201 -19.77 -9.21 3.37
N MET A 202 -18.74 -8.57 3.87
CA MET A 202 -17.37 -8.77 3.45
C MET A 202 -16.46 -8.84 4.68
N ALA A 203 -15.48 -9.71 4.64
CA ALA A 203 -14.39 -9.72 5.62
C ALA A 203 -13.10 -10.10 4.91
N ASN A 204 -12.01 -9.43 5.26
CA ASN A 204 -10.67 -9.80 4.85
C ASN A 204 -9.69 -9.70 6.03
N VAL A 205 -8.63 -10.49 5.95
CA VAL A 205 -7.53 -10.48 6.89
C VAL A 205 -6.22 -10.68 6.14
N SER A 206 -5.20 -9.93 6.53
CA SER A 206 -3.84 -10.06 6.02
C SER A 206 -2.88 -10.26 7.18
N TYR A 207 -2.05 -11.29 7.07
CA TYR A 207 -0.87 -11.50 7.90
C TYR A 207 0.37 -11.44 7.03
N GLN A 208 1.36 -10.62 7.41
CA GLN A 208 2.64 -10.53 6.74
C GLN A 208 3.78 -10.45 7.74
N ASP A 209 4.81 -11.26 7.53
CA ASP A 209 6.05 -11.25 8.29
C ASP A 209 7.17 -10.70 7.38
N ALA A 210 7.54 -9.45 7.59
CA ALA A 210 8.57 -8.74 6.83
C ALA A 210 9.82 -8.60 7.72
N ARG A 211 10.96 -9.19 7.30
CA ARG A 211 12.18 -9.22 8.11
C ARG A 211 13.41 -8.77 7.35
N ASP A 212 14.27 -8.03 8.04
CA ASP A 212 15.61 -7.70 7.58
C ASP A 212 16.45 -8.99 7.46
N GLN A 213 17.10 -9.16 6.32
CA GLN A 213 17.98 -10.33 6.06
C GLN A 213 19.44 -9.94 5.91
N GLN A 214 19.80 -8.71 6.23
CA GLN A 214 21.19 -8.25 6.22
C GLN A 214 21.95 -8.75 7.45
N LYS A 215 22.73 -9.81 7.29
CA LYS A 215 23.53 -10.40 8.40
C LYS A 215 24.71 -9.52 8.81
N TYR A 216 25.36 -8.88 7.86
CA TYR A 216 26.55 -8.07 8.06
C TYR A 216 26.36 -6.71 7.43
N LYS A 217 26.86 -5.68 8.11
CA LYS A 217 26.97 -4.32 7.59
C LYS A 217 28.09 -4.23 6.55
N GLU A 218 28.19 -3.11 5.83
CA GLU A 218 29.27 -2.86 4.86
C GLU A 218 30.68 -2.91 5.48
N ASP A 219 30.81 -2.59 6.78
CA ASP A 219 32.05 -2.67 7.54
C ASP A 219 32.39 -4.09 8.04
N GLY A 220 31.60 -5.10 7.66
CA GLY A 220 31.78 -6.51 8.03
C GLY A 220 31.28 -6.87 9.42
N LYS A 221 30.75 -5.93 10.21
CA LYS A 221 30.20 -6.22 11.55
C LYS A 221 28.81 -6.82 11.45
N PRO A 222 28.41 -7.66 12.42
CA PRO A 222 27.04 -8.16 12.49
C PRO A 222 26.02 -7.01 12.53
N SER A 223 24.93 -7.16 11.75
CA SER A 223 23.82 -6.23 11.79
C SER A 223 22.97 -6.46 13.04
N ALA A 224 22.70 -5.41 13.80
CA ALA A 224 21.83 -5.49 14.96
C ALA A 224 20.36 -5.73 14.59
N THR A 225 19.99 -5.45 13.34
CA THR A 225 18.62 -5.58 12.83
C THR A 225 18.34 -6.89 12.11
N TYR A 226 19.36 -7.74 11.95
CA TYR A 226 19.18 -9.03 11.29
C TYR A 226 18.05 -9.85 11.92
N ASP A 227 17.14 -10.37 11.08
CA ASP A 227 15.94 -11.12 11.43
C ASP A 227 14.89 -10.36 12.27
N ASN A 228 15.08 -9.04 12.44
CA ASN A 228 14.06 -8.20 13.07
C ASN A 228 12.94 -7.83 12.09
N HIS A 229 11.75 -7.56 12.62
CA HIS A 229 10.67 -7.02 11.83
C HIS A 229 11.03 -5.65 11.24
N VAL A 230 10.72 -5.48 9.96
CA VAL A 230 10.81 -4.16 9.32
C VAL A 230 9.86 -3.21 10.04
N PRO A 231 10.37 -2.07 10.57
CA PRO A 231 9.55 -1.14 11.32
C PRO A 231 8.49 -0.45 10.46
N ASN A 232 7.54 0.16 11.14
CA ASN A 232 6.49 0.97 10.54
C ASN A 232 5.60 0.23 9.53
N ARG A 233 5.45 -1.07 9.73
CA ARG A 233 4.64 -1.95 8.89
C ARG A 233 3.74 -2.84 9.75
N PRO A 234 2.40 -2.68 9.64
CA PRO A 234 1.48 -3.61 10.29
C PRO A 234 1.69 -5.04 9.78
N TRP A 235 1.77 -5.99 10.69
CA TRP A 235 1.98 -7.40 10.35
C TRP A 235 0.69 -8.24 10.40
N LEU A 236 -0.37 -7.71 11.05
CA LEU A 236 -1.68 -8.33 11.08
C LEU A 236 -2.75 -7.24 11.07
N PHE A 237 -3.64 -7.28 10.09
CA PHE A 237 -4.74 -6.34 9.95
C PHE A 237 -5.88 -6.96 9.16
N GLY A 238 -7.07 -6.36 9.29
CA GLY A 238 -8.25 -6.84 8.57
C GLY A 238 -9.36 -5.82 8.57
N ASN A 239 -10.34 -6.07 7.71
CA ASN A 239 -11.53 -5.25 7.57
C ASN A 239 -12.77 -6.16 7.53
N ALA A 240 -13.88 -5.65 8.02
CA ALA A 240 -15.18 -6.24 7.83
C ALA A 240 -16.18 -5.17 7.42
N GLU A 241 -17.09 -5.52 6.53
CA GLU A 241 -18.18 -4.66 6.09
C GLU A 241 -19.49 -5.42 6.12
N ALA A 242 -20.53 -4.77 6.60
CA ALA A 242 -21.90 -5.27 6.55
C ALA A 242 -22.81 -4.17 6.02
N SER A 243 -23.68 -4.50 5.08
CA SER A 243 -24.72 -3.57 4.64
C SER A 243 -26.02 -4.30 4.36
N TYR A 244 -27.13 -3.63 4.69
CA TYR A 244 -28.47 -4.10 4.40
C TYR A 244 -29.27 -3.03 3.64
N THR A 245 -29.91 -3.42 2.55
CA THR A 245 -30.73 -2.55 1.70
C THR A 245 -32.20 -2.94 1.80
N PHE A 246 -33.01 -2.05 2.35
CA PHE A 246 -34.47 -2.14 2.31
C PHE A 246 -34.97 -1.51 1.01
N HIS A 247 -35.85 -2.20 0.29
CA HIS A 247 -36.49 -1.71 -0.89
C HIS A 247 -37.95 -1.35 -0.59
N ASN A 248 -38.44 -0.26 -1.15
CA ASN A 248 -39.84 0.18 -1.03
C ASN A 248 -40.30 0.33 0.44
N LEU A 249 -39.44 0.83 1.34
CA LEU A 249 -39.75 0.91 2.76
C LEU A 249 -40.77 2.02 3.08
N LEU A 250 -40.62 3.20 2.47
CA LEU A 250 -41.43 4.38 2.72
C LEU A 250 -42.28 4.79 1.51
N LEU A 251 -41.74 4.71 0.31
CA LEU A 251 -42.36 5.09 -0.98
C LEU A 251 -42.05 4.01 -2.00
N HIS A 252 -42.78 4.00 -3.12
CA HIS A 252 -42.38 3.21 -4.28
C HIS A 252 -41.04 3.74 -4.84
N ASP A 253 -40.20 2.84 -5.35
CA ASP A 253 -38.88 3.14 -5.92
C ASP A 253 -37.91 3.82 -4.99
N ASN A 254 -37.99 3.53 -3.70
CA ASN A 254 -36.99 3.99 -2.76
C ASN A 254 -36.13 2.84 -2.21
N LYS A 255 -34.95 3.19 -1.74
CA LYS A 255 -34.01 2.28 -1.06
C LYS A 255 -33.48 2.96 0.19
N LEU A 256 -33.46 2.24 1.28
CA LEU A 256 -32.73 2.64 2.50
C LEU A 256 -31.62 1.63 2.73
N ARG A 257 -30.37 2.07 2.60
CA ARG A 257 -29.19 1.24 2.88
C ARG A 257 -28.57 1.65 4.19
N LEU A 258 -28.40 0.68 5.08
CA LEU A 258 -27.62 0.79 6.30
C LEU A 258 -26.29 0.09 6.07
N GLY A 259 -25.18 0.72 6.43
CA GLY A 259 -23.85 0.16 6.29
C GLY A 259 -23.00 0.38 7.53
N CYS A 260 -22.14 -0.58 7.81
CA CYS A 260 -21.16 -0.51 8.87
C CYS A 260 -19.84 -1.09 8.34
N THR A 261 -18.73 -0.44 8.63
CA THR A 261 -17.38 -0.93 8.35
C THR A 261 -16.57 -0.99 9.62
N PHE A 262 -15.80 -2.05 9.77
CA PHE A 262 -14.87 -2.26 10.88
C PHE A 262 -13.48 -2.45 10.31
N GLN A 263 -12.51 -1.69 10.80
CA GLN A 263 -11.10 -1.80 10.48
C GLN A 263 -10.33 -2.17 11.75
N TRP A 264 -9.54 -3.22 11.66
CA TRP A 264 -8.65 -3.65 12.71
C TRP A 264 -7.21 -3.66 12.23
N VAL A 265 -6.31 -3.06 13.03
CA VAL A 265 -4.87 -3.10 12.83
C VAL A 265 -4.25 -3.54 14.14
N HIS A 266 -3.53 -4.65 14.13
CA HIS A 266 -2.79 -5.11 15.31
C HIS A 266 -1.60 -4.18 15.56
N TRP A 267 -1.12 -4.09 16.81
CA TRP A 267 0.04 -3.26 17.15
C TRP A 267 1.27 -3.64 16.30
N TYR A 268 2.14 -2.70 16.04
CA TYR A 268 3.38 -2.94 15.31
C TYR A 268 4.49 -1.98 15.76
N PHE A 269 5.75 -2.32 15.42
CA PHE A 269 6.89 -1.51 15.78
C PHE A 269 6.95 -0.22 14.95
N LEU A 270 7.17 0.91 15.62
CA LEU A 270 7.43 2.20 14.96
C LEU A 270 8.89 2.31 14.52
N THR A 271 9.81 1.76 15.31
CA THR A 271 11.25 1.69 15.06
C THR A 271 11.70 0.24 15.08
N TRP A 272 12.98 -0.02 14.76
CA TRP A 272 13.52 -1.36 14.78
C TRP A 272 13.33 -2.06 16.14
N GLU A 273 12.95 -3.32 16.09
CA GLU A 273 12.75 -4.17 17.25
C GLU A 273 14.01 -4.30 18.12
N ALA A 274 15.21 -4.26 17.49
CA ALA A 274 16.50 -4.32 18.19
C ALA A 274 16.79 -3.07 19.04
N TYR A 275 16.14 -1.93 18.76
CA TYR A 275 16.41 -0.68 19.44
C TYR A 275 15.51 -0.49 20.66
N GLY A 276 16.07 0.08 21.71
CA GLY A 276 15.40 0.28 22.99
C GLY A 276 15.36 -0.95 23.90
N ASN A 277 15.09 -0.72 25.18
CA ASN A 277 14.86 -1.77 26.17
C ASN A 277 13.44 -2.35 26.01
N ARG A 278 13.17 -3.53 26.61
CA ARG A 278 11.89 -4.23 26.52
C ARG A 278 10.68 -3.34 26.76
N ASP A 279 10.78 -2.39 27.69
CA ASP A 279 9.69 -1.51 28.11
C ASP A 279 9.64 -0.16 27.36
N THR A 280 10.71 0.16 26.57
CA THR A 280 10.85 1.44 25.86
C THR A 280 10.72 1.30 24.33
N LYS A 281 10.40 0.11 23.82
CA LYS A 281 10.22 -0.12 22.39
C LYS A 281 9.06 0.74 21.86
N ALA A 282 9.35 1.59 20.87
CA ALA A 282 8.35 2.42 20.26
C ALA A 282 7.39 1.57 19.42
N ARG A 283 6.09 1.62 19.75
CA ARG A 283 5.02 0.87 19.08
C ARG A 283 3.85 1.77 18.73
N ILE A 284 3.18 1.40 17.68
CA ILE A 284 1.83 1.88 17.38
C ILE A 284 0.85 0.87 17.99
N PRO A 285 -0.09 1.28 18.86
CA PRO A 285 -1.02 0.37 19.50
C PRO A 285 -2.00 -0.25 18.50
N SER A 286 -2.64 -1.33 18.91
CA SER A 286 -3.77 -1.90 18.14
C SER A 286 -4.89 -0.87 18.02
N GLN A 287 -5.56 -0.86 16.87
CA GLN A 287 -6.59 0.12 16.52
C GLN A 287 -7.83 -0.60 15.98
N HIS A 288 -9.00 -0.14 16.40
CA HIS A 288 -10.31 -0.69 16.05
C HIS A 288 -11.22 0.46 15.62
N ILE A 289 -11.33 0.70 14.32
CA ILE A 289 -12.10 1.82 13.79
C ILE A 289 -13.40 1.31 13.22
N CYS A 290 -14.52 1.82 13.75
CA CYS A 290 -15.85 1.54 13.23
C CYS A 290 -16.44 2.77 12.56
N ASN A 291 -16.99 2.59 11.35
CA ASN A 291 -17.75 3.64 10.67
C ASN A 291 -19.16 3.12 10.39
N ALA A 292 -20.13 4.01 10.39
CA ALA A 292 -21.51 3.70 10.04
C ALA A 292 -22.03 4.68 8.99
N ASN A 293 -22.90 4.22 8.12
CA ASN A 293 -23.56 5.07 7.15
C ASN A 293 -25.02 4.67 6.93
N ILE A 294 -25.82 5.66 6.60
CA ILE A 294 -27.23 5.50 6.23
C ILE A 294 -27.41 6.26 4.91
N THR A 295 -27.89 5.59 3.88
CA THR A 295 -28.17 6.21 2.58
C THR A 295 -29.60 5.97 2.20
N TYR A 296 -30.35 7.04 1.92
CA TYR A 296 -31.69 6.99 1.40
C TYR A 296 -31.70 7.48 -0.05
N SER A 297 -32.23 6.66 -0.94
CA SER A 297 -32.32 6.92 -2.39
C SER A 297 -33.76 6.84 -2.84
N TRP A 298 -34.18 7.71 -3.79
CA TRP A 298 -35.51 7.71 -4.37
C TRP A 298 -35.50 8.14 -5.85
N LYS A 299 -36.66 7.96 -6.52
CA LYS A 299 -36.80 8.19 -7.95
C LYS A 299 -35.74 7.47 -8.79
N HIS A 300 -35.71 6.14 -8.69
CA HIS A 300 -34.76 5.30 -9.43
C HIS A 300 -33.29 5.73 -9.18
N ASP A 301 -32.96 5.98 -7.92
CA ASP A 301 -31.63 6.44 -7.46
C ASP A 301 -31.19 7.82 -7.99
N SER A 302 -32.09 8.61 -8.60
CA SER A 302 -31.76 9.96 -9.07
C SER A 302 -31.43 10.93 -7.94
N TYR A 303 -31.97 10.71 -6.77
CA TYR A 303 -31.70 11.52 -5.57
C TYR A 303 -31.19 10.63 -4.45
N ASN A 304 -30.12 11.06 -3.79
CA ASN A 304 -29.51 10.33 -2.68
C ASN A 304 -29.14 11.27 -1.54
N ILE A 305 -29.53 10.94 -0.33
CA ILE A 305 -29.04 11.55 0.91
C ILE A 305 -28.26 10.49 1.68
N SER A 306 -27.02 10.81 2.06
CA SER A 306 -26.20 9.94 2.90
C SER A 306 -25.77 10.69 4.15
N LEU A 307 -25.91 10.03 5.29
CA LEU A 307 -25.33 10.41 6.57
C LEU A 307 -24.25 9.39 6.93
N GLU A 308 -23.06 9.88 7.27
CA GLU A 308 -21.91 9.04 7.60
C GLU A 308 -21.36 9.47 8.97
N CYS A 309 -21.02 8.50 9.79
CA CYS A 309 -20.28 8.71 11.03
C CYS A 309 -18.97 7.92 10.93
N SER A 310 -17.85 8.62 10.83
CA SER A 310 -16.53 8.02 10.88
C SER A 310 -16.09 7.85 12.33
N ASN A 311 -15.41 6.72 12.62
CA ASN A 311 -14.88 6.41 13.94
C ASN A 311 -15.94 6.60 15.03
N PHE A 312 -17.12 5.97 14.88
CA PHE A 312 -18.26 6.24 15.75
C PHE A 312 -18.03 5.82 17.21
N LEU A 313 -17.06 4.92 17.47
CA LEU A 313 -16.62 4.55 18.81
C LEU A 313 -15.66 5.58 19.44
N ASP A 314 -15.22 6.58 18.69
CA ASP A 314 -14.24 7.60 19.09
C ASP A 314 -12.89 7.02 19.55
N GLU A 315 -12.47 5.95 18.90
CA GLU A 315 -11.19 5.27 19.17
C GLU A 315 -10.02 6.18 18.83
N THR A 316 -9.01 6.22 19.70
CA THR A 316 -7.76 6.94 19.41
C THR A 316 -6.93 6.16 18.40
N ALA A 317 -6.91 6.62 17.17
CA ALA A 317 -6.19 6.00 16.08
C ALA A 317 -4.97 6.83 15.66
N TYR A 318 -3.95 6.14 15.14
CA TYR A 318 -2.70 6.74 14.71
C TYR A 318 -2.39 6.36 13.25
N ASP A 319 -1.64 7.21 12.58
CA ASP A 319 -0.98 6.86 11.32
C ASP A 319 0.34 6.11 11.57
N ASN A 320 1.06 5.83 10.49
CA ASN A 320 2.34 5.14 10.55
C ASN A 320 3.44 5.93 11.25
N TYR A 321 3.27 7.21 11.48
CA TYR A 321 4.24 8.09 12.16
C TYR A 321 3.85 8.36 13.62
N LYS A 322 2.83 7.64 14.12
CA LYS A 322 2.24 7.86 15.43
C LYS A 322 1.59 9.25 15.58
N LEU A 323 1.20 9.87 14.46
CA LEU A 323 0.36 11.06 14.48
C LEU A 323 -1.08 10.64 14.69
N GLN A 324 -1.76 11.27 15.62
CA GLN A 324 -3.16 10.98 15.92
C GLN A 324 -4.04 11.37 14.73
N LYS A 325 -4.89 10.45 14.30
CA LYS A 325 -5.93 10.68 13.30
C LYS A 325 -7.12 11.42 13.94
N PRO A 326 -7.96 12.09 13.13
CA PRO A 326 -9.20 12.68 13.63
C PRO A 326 -10.06 11.63 14.37
N GLY A 327 -10.68 12.05 15.48
CA GLY A 327 -11.66 11.26 16.20
C GLY A 327 -12.98 11.12 15.42
N ARG A 328 -14.09 11.00 16.15
CA ARG A 328 -15.42 10.90 15.55
C ARG A 328 -15.75 12.12 14.68
N ALA A 329 -16.25 11.85 13.47
CA ALA A 329 -16.68 12.89 12.54
C ALA A 329 -17.98 12.49 11.84
N PHE A 330 -18.84 13.50 11.57
CA PHE A 330 -20.10 13.33 10.89
C PHE A 330 -20.09 14.05 9.54
N PHE A 331 -20.64 13.39 8.53
CA PHE A 331 -20.74 13.92 7.19
C PHE A 331 -22.17 13.75 6.67
N ALA A 332 -22.66 14.76 5.95
CA ALA A 332 -23.92 14.69 5.22
C ALA A 332 -23.63 14.99 3.75
N LYS A 333 -24.16 14.15 2.85
CA LYS A 333 -24.01 14.30 1.41
C LYS A 333 -25.37 14.25 0.74
N PHE A 334 -25.60 15.17 -0.18
CA PHE A 334 -26.73 15.14 -1.08
C PHE A 334 -26.24 15.02 -2.51
N ARG A 335 -26.79 14.07 -3.28
CA ARG A 335 -26.40 13.82 -4.67
C ARG A 335 -27.64 13.78 -5.55
N VAL A 336 -27.55 14.43 -6.70
CA VAL A 336 -28.58 14.44 -7.74
C VAL A 336 -27.94 13.95 -9.04
N PHE A 337 -28.58 12.96 -9.68
CA PHE A 337 -28.26 12.54 -11.03
C PHE A 337 -29.33 13.11 -11.97
N ILE A 338 -28.90 13.89 -12.92
CA ILE A 338 -29.75 14.47 -13.97
C ILE A 338 -29.45 13.66 -15.24
N ASN A 339 -30.45 12.86 -15.67
CA ASN A 339 -30.38 12.09 -16.91
C ASN A 339 -31.04 12.86 -18.04
#